data_236eeeea9ed5ef75e35138ef8bc083ab
#
_entry.id   236eeeea9ed5ef75e35138ef8bc083ab
#
_cell.length_a   1.000
_cell.length_b   1.000
_cell.length_c   1.000
_cell.angle_alpha   90.00
_cell.angle_beta   90.00
_cell.angle_gamma   90.00
#
_symmetry.space_group_name_H-M   'P 1'
#
loop_
_entity.id
_entity.type
_entity.pdbx_description
1 polymer ?
#
loop_
_entity_poly.entity_id
_entity_poly.type
_entity_poly.pdbx_seq_one_letter_code
_entity_poly.pdbx_strand_id
1 'polypeptide(L)'
;MKKSESTWILASIALLVLCAAACKLPFSSTAVPDDAATAALQLAQTQVGISATQTALAPAPTEAPAPAATEPALPPTLEPDTPAPGTTRYTFGNFQFDMPDYLALDVNHTIVPAALEGDEAFPGAIQPEYLSITFDGYIIPDAFHSPEIGVYPVADYMEISQPATDTFEELNYLLVNRPQTIPYDAGLPFIPFWNAGQIFNAQAKFVDFKSGSGIRFLSMYAQAVYPVDNYNIFFTYQGLSADHAYFISMVLPINSAALPMHAEDPADYEAFINSFSTYLQETSAMLNAEAPERFTPTLTVLDAMIASMRIIP
;
A
#
# COMPACT_ATOMS: atom_id res chain seq x y z
N MET A 1 7.89 -3.32 69.09
CA MET A 1 7.50 -4.19 67.99
C MET A 1 7.81 -3.52 66.65
N LYS A 2 9.07 -3.58 66.19
CA LYS A 2 9.54 -3.02 64.92
C LYS A 2 10.74 -3.86 64.45
N LYS A 3 10.49 -5.12 64.01
CA LYS A 3 11.56 -6.00 63.51
C LYS A 3 11.05 -6.98 62.44
N SER A 4 10.07 -6.57 61.61
CA SER A 4 9.52 -7.46 60.58
C SER A 4 9.69 -6.95 59.12
N GLU A 5 9.98 -5.69 58.88
CA GLU A 5 10.00 -5.14 57.53
C GLU A 5 11.37 -5.24 56.84
N SER A 6 12.44 -5.38 57.61
CA SER A 6 13.82 -5.45 57.05
C SER A 6 14.16 -6.80 56.43
N THR A 7 13.47 -7.88 56.83
CA THR A 7 13.75 -9.25 56.40
C THR A 7 13.18 -9.54 54.99
N TRP A 8 12.08 -8.89 54.63
CA TRP A 8 11.44 -9.06 53.30
C TRP A 8 12.21 -8.35 52.18
N ILE A 9 12.81 -7.18 52.48
CA ILE A 9 13.61 -6.44 51.52
C ILE A 9 14.91 -7.17 51.15
N LEU A 10 15.54 -7.80 52.14
CA LEU A 10 16.74 -8.60 51.88
C LEU A 10 16.45 -9.91 51.13
N ALA A 11 15.28 -10.51 51.36
CA ALA A 11 14.85 -11.71 50.61
C ALA A 11 14.55 -11.38 49.15
N SER A 12 13.96 -10.21 48.86
CA SER A 12 13.65 -9.79 47.50
C SER A 12 14.93 -9.43 46.70
N ILE A 13 15.92 -8.85 47.36
CA ILE A 13 17.22 -8.52 46.71
C ILE A 13 18.02 -9.81 46.45
N ALA A 14 17.96 -10.79 47.35
CA ALA A 14 18.64 -12.06 47.12
C ALA A 14 18.02 -12.86 45.98
N LEU A 15 16.70 -12.79 45.77
CA LEU A 15 16.00 -13.46 44.67
C LEU A 15 16.33 -12.79 43.30
N LEU A 16 16.46 -11.47 43.26
CA LEU A 16 16.86 -10.72 42.05
C LEU A 16 18.30 -11.01 41.63
N VAL A 17 19.22 -11.19 42.61
CA VAL A 17 20.63 -11.54 42.30
C VAL A 17 20.74 -12.99 41.82
N LEU A 18 19.92 -13.92 42.29
CA LEU A 18 19.91 -15.30 41.81
C LEU A 18 19.38 -15.41 40.37
N CYS A 19 18.39 -14.61 39.98
CA CYS A 19 17.92 -14.57 38.60
C CYS A 19 18.99 -14.01 37.62
N ALA A 20 19.79 -13.05 38.06
CA ALA A 20 20.86 -12.51 37.22
C ALA A 20 22.05 -13.48 37.03
N ALA A 21 22.24 -14.45 37.92
CA ALA A 21 23.31 -15.45 37.82
C ALA A 21 22.92 -16.68 36.98
N ALA A 22 21.62 -16.94 36.77
CA ALA A 22 21.13 -18.06 35.96
C ALA A 22 21.22 -17.82 34.43
N CYS A 23 21.47 -16.59 33.98
CA CYS A 23 21.60 -16.24 32.56
C CYS A 23 23.00 -16.41 31.95
N LYS A 24 23.91 -17.12 32.62
CA LYS A 24 25.26 -17.41 32.08
C LYS A 24 25.54 -18.90 31.90
N LEU A 25 24.56 -19.66 31.47
CA LEU A 25 24.82 -20.94 30.84
C LEU A 25 25.06 -20.70 29.34
N PRO A 26 26.16 -21.24 28.77
CA PRO A 26 26.36 -21.18 27.33
C PRO A 26 25.26 -22.07 26.70
N PHE A 27 24.21 -21.50 26.21
CA PHE A 27 23.43 -22.13 25.16
C PHE A 27 24.38 -22.24 23.97
N SER A 28 24.83 -23.45 23.69
CA SER A 28 25.34 -23.77 22.38
C SER A 28 24.15 -23.63 21.44
N SER A 29 23.93 -22.42 20.92
CA SER A 29 23.10 -22.25 19.76
C SER A 29 23.85 -22.95 18.64
N THR A 30 23.41 -24.11 18.23
CA THR A 30 23.55 -24.54 16.87
C THR A 30 22.91 -23.44 16.07
N ALA A 31 23.72 -22.58 15.48
CA ALA A 31 23.30 -21.58 14.54
C ALA A 31 22.58 -22.31 13.41
N VAL A 32 21.25 -22.22 13.39
CA VAL A 32 20.51 -22.36 12.15
C VAL A 32 20.98 -21.17 11.30
N PRO A 33 21.43 -21.38 10.06
CA PRO A 33 21.97 -20.29 9.27
C PRO A 33 20.87 -19.27 9.02
N ASP A 34 21.04 -18.07 9.55
CA ASP A 34 20.26 -16.87 9.31
C ASP A 34 20.35 -16.40 7.84
N ASP A 35 21.11 -17.15 7.04
CA ASP A 35 21.45 -16.77 5.67
C ASP A 35 20.28 -16.88 4.68
N ALA A 36 19.30 -17.76 4.92
CA ALA A 36 18.20 -17.94 3.97
C ALA A 36 17.13 -16.85 4.08
N ALA A 37 16.77 -16.45 5.31
CA ALA A 37 15.82 -15.36 5.53
C ALA A 37 16.43 -14.01 5.15
N THR A 38 17.71 -13.78 5.48
CA THR A 38 18.46 -12.59 5.08
C THR A 38 18.69 -12.58 3.56
N ALA A 39 18.93 -13.73 2.93
CA ALA A 39 19.06 -13.84 1.47
C ALA A 39 17.70 -13.59 0.75
N ALA A 40 16.58 -14.02 1.31
CA ALA A 40 15.25 -13.74 0.74
C ALA A 40 14.88 -12.25 0.83
N LEU A 41 15.23 -11.58 1.96
CA LEU A 41 15.06 -10.14 2.11
C LEU A 41 16.01 -9.35 1.19
N GLN A 42 17.25 -9.80 1.03
CA GLN A 42 18.21 -9.18 0.12
C GLN A 42 17.87 -9.41 -1.34
N LEU A 43 17.24 -10.56 -1.70
CA LEU A 43 16.72 -10.80 -3.06
C LEU A 43 15.55 -9.87 -3.36
N ALA A 44 14.63 -9.64 -2.42
CA ALA A 44 13.54 -8.69 -2.58
C ALA A 44 14.05 -7.24 -2.71
N GLN A 45 15.05 -6.86 -1.92
CA GLN A 45 15.67 -5.53 -2.00
C GLN A 45 16.59 -5.34 -3.21
N THR A 46 17.20 -6.42 -3.73
CA THR A 46 18.10 -6.36 -4.90
C THR A 46 17.28 -6.30 -6.21
N GLN A 47 16.07 -6.84 -6.25
CA GLN A 47 15.19 -6.73 -7.42
C GLN A 47 14.68 -5.29 -7.63
N VAL A 48 14.47 -4.53 -6.57
CA VAL A 48 14.13 -3.09 -6.67
C VAL A 48 15.28 -2.27 -7.29
N GLY A 49 16.55 -2.69 -7.10
CA GLY A 49 17.72 -1.99 -7.65
C GLY A 49 18.07 -2.33 -9.10
N ILE A 50 17.57 -3.42 -9.68
CA ILE A 50 17.96 -3.88 -11.03
C ILE A 50 17.06 -3.30 -12.12
N SER A 51 15.84 -2.89 -11.82
CA SER A 51 14.91 -2.28 -12.80
C SER A 51 15.36 -0.92 -13.31
N ALA A 52 16.22 -0.20 -12.58
CA ALA A 52 16.70 1.13 -12.97
C ALA A 52 17.81 1.15 -14.05
N THR A 53 18.40 0.00 -14.43
CA THR A 53 19.61 -0.01 -15.27
C THR A 53 19.39 -0.53 -16.70
N GLN A 54 18.20 -0.91 -17.13
CA GLN A 54 17.94 -1.49 -18.46
C GLN A 54 17.33 -0.54 -19.49
N THR A 55 17.24 0.76 -19.27
CA THR A 55 16.69 1.72 -20.21
C THR A 55 17.78 2.46 -21.04
N ALA A 56 18.67 1.73 -21.68
CA ALA A 56 19.56 2.32 -22.67
C ALA A 56 19.75 1.36 -23.84
N LEU A 57 18.89 1.43 -24.85
CA LEU A 57 19.10 1.30 -26.30
C LEU A 57 17.77 1.10 -27.03
N ALA A 58 17.15 2.21 -27.45
CA ALA A 58 16.12 2.18 -28.47
C ALA A 58 16.63 2.92 -29.73
N PRO A 59 16.45 2.40 -30.95
CA PRO A 59 16.85 3.07 -32.19
C PRO A 59 15.90 4.25 -32.49
N ALA A 60 16.45 5.28 -33.14
CA ALA A 60 15.77 6.50 -33.51
C ALA A 60 14.50 6.27 -34.37
N PRO A 61 13.43 7.04 -34.16
CA PRO A 61 12.19 6.86 -34.92
C PRO A 61 12.32 7.43 -36.34
N THR A 62 11.81 6.64 -37.28
CA THR A 62 11.60 7.03 -38.68
C THR A 62 10.38 7.94 -38.75
N GLU A 63 10.54 9.09 -39.44
CA GLU A 63 9.53 10.11 -39.62
C GLU A 63 8.28 9.56 -40.33
N ALA A 64 7.10 9.63 -39.70
CA ALA A 64 5.82 9.22 -40.28
C ALA A 64 5.10 10.43 -40.88
N PRO A 65 4.28 10.26 -41.96
CA PRO A 65 3.61 11.37 -42.64
C PRO A 65 2.54 12.03 -41.76
N ALA A 66 2.41 13.38 -41.93
CA ALA A 66 1.51 14.23 -41.15
C ALA A 66 0.05 13.77 -41.21
N PRO A 67 -0.66 13.71 -40.07
CA PRO A 67 -2.09 13.37 -40.04
C PRO A 67 -2.96 14.52 -40.60
N ALA A 68 -4.00 14.13 -41.31
CA ALA A 68 -5.07 15.01 -41.80
C ALA A 68 -5.77 15.73 -40.62
N ALA A 69 -6.16 17.00 -40.88
CA ALA A 69 -6.85 17.83 -39.90
C ALA A 69 -8.09 17.17 -39.36
N THR A 70 -8.09 16.90 -38.03
CA THR A 70 -9.24 16.38 -37.30
C THR A 70 -10.20 17.54 -37.01
N GLU A 71 -11.48 17.33 -37.32
CA GLU A 71 -12.60 18.21 -36.99
C GLU A 71 -12.59 18.58 -35.49
N PRO A 72 -12.89 19.82 -35.08
CA PRO A 72 -12.87 20.20 -33.67
C PRO A 72 -13.85 19.34 -32.86
N ALA A 73 -13.35 18.64 -31.87
CA ALA A 73 -14.17 17.90 -30.93
C ALA A 73 -15.13 18.86 -30.24
N LEU A 74 -16.42 18.50 -30.19
CA LEU A 74 -17.42 19.20 -29.39
C LEU A 74 -16.92 19.33 -27.94
N PRO A 75 -17.15 20.49 -27.27
CA PRO A 75 -16.78 20.62 -25.88
C PRO A 75 -17.44 19.50 -25.05
N PRO A 76 -16.75 18.92 -24.08
CA PRO A 76 -17.30 17.85 -23.26
C PRO A 76 -18.58 18.37 -22.62
N THR A 77 -19.67 17.64 -22.82
CA THR A 77 -20.92 17.86 -22.09
C THR A 77 -20.59 17.67 -20.61
N LEU A 78 -20.70 18.73 -19.82
CA LEU A 78 -20.54 18.65 -18.37
C LEU A 78 -21.61 17.67 -17.85
N GLU A 79 -21.22 16.47 -17.48
CA GLU A 79 -22.10 15.55 -16.77
C GLU A 79 -22.60 16.23 -15.50
N PRO A 80 -23.89 16.03 -15.15
CA PRO A 80 -24.44 16.65 -13.94
C PRO A 80 -23.60 16.21 -12.74
N ASP A 81 -23.13 17.18 -11.96
CA ASP A 81 -22.29 16.98 -10.75
C ASP A 81 -23.14 16.45 -9.56
N THR A 82 -24.03 15.51 -9.84
CA THR A 82 -24.91 14.88 -8.86
C THR A 82 -24.43 13.47 -8.58
N PRO A 83 -24.28 13.06 -7.30
CA PRO A 83 -23.94 11.69 -6.94
C PRO A 83 -24.90 10.67 -7.56
N ALA A 84 -24.39 9.49 -7.87
CA ALA A 84 -25.24 8.38 -8.34
C ALA A 84 -26.25 7.97 -7.24
N PRO A 85 -27.42 7.41 -7.57
CA PRO A 85 -28.34 6.88 -6.57
C PRO A 85 -27.67 5.87 -5.64
N GLY A 86 -27.90 6.01 -4.31
CA GLY A 86 -27.28 5.15 -3.29
C GLY A 86 -25.79 5.46 -3.02
N THR A 87 -25.35 6.68 -3.37
CA THR A 87 -24.03 7.20 -3.00
C THR A 87 -24.18 8.53 -2.28
N THR A 88 -23.35 8.75 -1.27
CA THR A 88 -23.22 10.03 -0.56
C THR A 88 -21.95 10.74 -0.98
N ARG A 89 -22.07 12.05 -1.21
CA ARG A 89 -20.93 12.93 -1.48
C ARG A 89 -20.34 13.45 -0.20
N TYR A 90 -19.04 13.20 -0.03
CA TYR A 90 -18.24 13.70 1.06
C TYR A 90 -17.30 14.81 0.56
N THR A 91 -17.13 15.85 1.39
CA THR A 91 -16.22 16.96 1.11
C THR A 91 -15.46 17.32 2.38
N PHE A 92 -14.15 17.18 2.33
CA PHE A 92 -13.24 17.48 3.44
C PHE A 92 -12.12 18.41 2.95
N GLY A 93 -12.12 19.64 3.46
CA GLY A 93 -11.22 20.66 2.93
C GLY A 93 -11.43 20.86 1.43
N ASN A 94 -10.38 20.67 0.65
CA ASN A 94 -10.40 20.77 -0.80
C ASN A 94 -10.57 19.42 -1.53
N PHE A 95 -10.79 18.33 -0.81
CA PHE A 95 -10.98 17.00 -1.39
C PHE A 95 -12.44 16.55 -1.33
N GLN A 96 -12.92 16.00 -2.43
CA GLN A 96 -14.28 15.51 -2.57
C GLN A 96 -14.31 14.16 -3.27
N PHE A 97 -15.27 13.29 -2.85
CA PHE A 97 -15.55 12.00 -3.49
C PHE A 97 -16.97 11.55 -3.21
N ASP A 98 -17.49 10.65 -4.03
CA ASP A 98 -18.79 10.00 -3.84
C ASP A 98 -18.55 8.55 -3.40
N MET A 99 -19.18 8.11 -2.32
CA MET A 99 -19.04 6.77 -1.77
C MET A 99 -20.41 6.08 -1.70
N PRO A 100 -20.53 4.80 -2.12
CA PRO A 100 -21.74 4.02 -1.89
C PRO A 100 -22.07 3.89 -0.40
N ASP A 101 -23.34 4.13 -0.06
CA ASP A 101 -23.83 4.20 1.32
C ASP A 101 -23.62 2.90 2.12
N TYR A 102 -23.49 1.75 1.43
CA TYR A 102 -23.30 0.45 2.07
C TYR A 102 -21.85 0.11 2.41
N LEU A 103 -20.87 0.89 1.94
CA LEU A 103 -19.45 0.57 2.17
C LEU A 103 -18.98 0.80 3.60
N ALA A 104 -19.52 1.80 4.27
CA ALA A 104 -19.21 2.10 5.67
C ALA A 104 -20.42 2.71 6.36
N LEU A 105 -20.45 2.65 7.69
CA LEU A 105 -21.51 3.25 8.50
C LEU A 105 -21.31 4.76 8.67
N ASP A 106 -20.03 5.21 8.74
CA ASP A 106 -19.69 6.62 8.88
C ASP A 106 -18.34 6.90 8.21
N VAL A 107 -18.13 8.16 7.83
CA VAL A 107 -16.88 8.65 7.22
C VAL A 107 -16.36 9.80 8.06
N ASN A 108 -15.20 9.58 8.68
CA ASN A 108 -14.54 10.56 9.52
C ASN A 108 -13.32 11.13 8.82
N HIS A 109 -12.87 12.30 9.28
CA HIS A 109 -11.62 12.88 8.80
C HIS A 109 -10.84 13.54 9.93
N THR A 110 -9.53 13.60 9.74
CA THR A 110 -8.63 14.33 10.62
C THR A 110 -7.48 14.94 9.81
N ILE A 111 -6.95 16.05 10.28
CA ILE A 111 -5.66 16.54 9.81
C ILE A 111 -4.60 15.90 10.70
N VAL A 112 -3.81 15.02 10.09
CA VAL A 112 -2.68 14.38 10.75
C VAL A 112 -1.51 15.35 10.71
N PRO A 113 -0.94 15.73 11.88
CA PRO A 113 0.18 16.66 11.90
C PRO A 113 1.43 16.08 11.26
N ALA A 114 2.31 16.96 10.76
CA ALA A 114 3.60 16.55 10.21
C ALA A 114 4.44 15.82 11.28
N ALA A 115 5.13 14.76 10.86
CA ALA A 115 6.15 14.08 11.62
C ALA A 115 7.48 14.28 10.88
N LEU A 116 8.35 15.16 11.42
CA LEU A 116 9.61 15.56 10.78
C LEU A 116 10.81 14.79 11.34
N GLU A 117 10.63 14.17 12.51
CA GLU A 117 11.63 13.33 13.16
C GLU A 117 11.02 11.95 13.30
N GLY A 118 11.58 10.98 12.62
CA GLY A 118 11.22 9.56 12.75
C GLY A 118 12.22 8.83 13.61
N ASP A 119 11.85 7.65 14.09
CA ASP A 119 12.82 6.69 14.58
C ASP A 119 13.80 6.40 13.42
N GLU A 120 15.11 6.55 13.66
CA GLU A 120 16.16 6.30 12.65
C GLU A 120 16.04 4.92 11.98
N ALA A 121 15.33 3.99 12.63
CA ALA A 121 15.06 2.66 12.13
C ALA A 121 13.97 2.61 11.03
N PHE A 122 13.15 3.66 10.83
CA PHE A 122 12.04 3.62 9.89
C PHE A 122 11.84 4.94 9.12
N PRO A 123 12.36 5.04 7.88
CA PRO A 123 12.21 6.23 7.03
C PRO A 123 10.75 6.62 6.75
N GLY A 124 9.80 5.67 6.84
CA GLY A 124 8.38 5.90 6.63
C GLY A 124 7.66 6.66 7.74
N ALA A 125 8.33 6.93 8.87
CA ALA A 125 7.77 7.75 9.94
C ALA A 125 7.75 9.25 9.61
N ILE A 126 8.50 9.69 8.59
CA ILE A 126 8.55 11.10 8.16
C ILE A 126 7.40 11.34 7.18
N GLN A 127 6.52 12.30 7.53
CA GLN A 127 5.38 12.67 6.70
C GLN A 127 5.04 14.15 6.90
N PRO A 128 4.49 14.84 5.89
CA PRO A 128 3.95 16.19 6.04
C PRO A 128 2.64 16.16 6.83
N GLU A 129 2.11 17.31 7.16
CA GLU A 129 0.70 17.41 7.53
C GLU A 129 -0.16 16.96 6.34
N TYR A 130 -1.15 16.07 6.59
CA TYR A 130 -2.02 15.56 5.55
C TYR A 130 -3.45 15.33 6.03
N LEU A 131 -4.39 15.28 5.10
CA LEU A 131 -5.77 14.91 5.37
C LEU A 131 -5.89 13.38 5.35
N SER A 132 -6.30 12.80 6.48
CA SER A 132 -6.69 11.40 6.63
C SER A 132 -8.20 11.29 6.71
N ILE A 133 -8.77 10.37 5.92
CA ILE A 133 -10.20 10.05 5.87
C ILE A 133 -10.34 8.57 6.20
N THR A 134 -11.11 8.25 7.24
CA THR A 134 -11.31 6.89 7.74
C THR A 134 -12.77 6.48 7.65
N PHE A 135 -13.03 5.18 7.61
CA PHE A 135 -14.34 4.60 7.34
C PHE A 135 -14.75 3.68 8.48
N ASP A 136 -15.62 4.17 9.38
CA ASP A 136 -16.13 3.40 10.50
C ASP A 136 -17.20 2.40 10.03
N GLY A 137 -17.10 1.17 10.56
CA GLY A 137 -18.01 0.09 10.15
C GLY A 137 -17.89 -0.25 8.67
N TYR A 138 -16.67 -0.20 8.11
CA TYR A 138 -16.41 -0.66 6.75
C TYR A 138 -16.88 -2.09 6.54
N ILE A 139 -17.37 -2.37 5.33
CA ILE A 139 -18.04 -3.65 4.98
C ILE A 139 -17.19 -4.92 5.27
N ILE A 140 -15.88 -4.79 5.36
CA ILE A 140 -14.96 -5.87 5.74
C ILE A 140 -14.41 -5.55 7.14
N PRO A 141 -14.96 -6.18 8.20
CA PRO A 141 -14.55 -5.89 9.57
C PRO A 141 -13.30 -6.67 10.02
N ASP A 142 -12.98 -7.78 9.35
CA ASP A 142 -11.85 -8.66 9.67
C ASP A 142 -10.78 -8.51 8.60
N ALA A 143 -9.87 -7.57 8.82
CA ALA A 143 -8.75 -7.28 7.92
C ALA A 143 -7.58 -6.69 8.70
N PHE A 144 -6.36 -6.91 8.21
CA PHE A 144 -5.14 -6.37 8.81
C PHE A 144 -5.06 -4.85 8.66
N HIS A 145 -5.48 -4.32 7.50
CA HIS A 145 -5.40 -2.89 7.22
C HIS A 145 -6.72 -2.19 7.55
N SER A 146 -6.61 -1.01 8.18
CA SER A 146 -7.75 -0.12 8.34
C SER A 146 -8.05 0.62 7.03
N PRO A 147 -9.32 0.81 6.66
CA PRO A 147 -9.69 1.55 5.46
C PRO A 147 -9.40 3.04 5.63
N GLU A 148 -8.60 3.60 4.71
CA GLU A 148 -8.16 5.00 4.76
C GLU A 148 -7.96 5.59 3.37
N ILE A 149 -8.24 6.89 3.23
CA ILE A 149 -7.75 7.74 2.15
C ILE A 149 -6.88 8.83 2.75
N GLY A 150 -5.61 8.90 2.33
CA GLY A 150 -4.69 9.98 2.64
C GLY A 150 -4.57 10.96 1.47
N VAL A 151 -4.63 12.26 1.75
CA VAL A 151 -4.39 13.32 0.75
C VAL A 151 -3.20 14.15 1.21
N TYR A 152 -2.09 14.00 0.49
CA TYR A 152 -0.79 14.54 0.88
C TYR A 152 -0.41 15.72 -0.01
N PRO A 153 0.08 16.85 0.55
CA PRO A 153 0.68 17.92 -0.24
C PRO A 153 2.03 17.46 -0.78
N VAL A 154 2.15 17.38 -2.12
CA VAL A 154 3.35 16.82 -2.78
C VAL A 154 4.59 17.65 -2.48
N ALA A 155 4.50 18.99 -2.60
CA ALA A 155 5.65 19.88 -2.39
C ALA A 155 6.22 19.74 -0.96
N ASP A 156 5.34 19.73 0.05
CA ASP A 156 5.74 19.63 1.46
C ASP A 156 6.35 18.24 1.76
N TYR A 157 5.83 17.19 1.11
CA TYR A 157 6.37 15.84 1.30
C TYR A 157 7.74 15.68 0.65
N MET A 158 7.92 16.23 -0.57
CA MET A 158 9.21 16.19 -1.27
C MET A 158 10.30 16.97 -0.52
N GLU A 159 9.95 18.04 0.18
CA GLU A 159 10.90 18.83 0.97
C GLU A 159 11.53 18.02 2.11
N ILE A 160 10.78 17.07 2.68
CA ILE A 160 11.19 16.35 3.91
C ILE A 160 11.57 14.90 3.67
N SER A 161 11.24 14.30 2.50
CA SER A 161 11.40 12.87 2.25
C SER A 161 11.85 12.56 0.82
N GLN A 162 13.10 12.12 0.67
CA GLN A 162 13.58 11.62 -0.62
C GLN A 162 12.81 10.39 -1.11
N PRO A 163 12.46 9.38 -0.27
CA PRO A 163 11.61 8.27 -0.71
C PRO A 163 10.25 8.72 -1.26
N ALA A 164 9.65 9.77 -0.70
CA ALA A 164 8.41 10.32 -1.24
C ALA A 164 8.64 10.98 -2.61
N THR A 165 9.72 11.74 -2.78
CA THR A 165 10.12 12.31 -4.06
C THR A 165 10.23 11.21 -5.13
N ASP A 166 11.00 10.15 -4.84
CA ASP A 166 11.20 9.03 -5.75
C ASP A 166 9.86 8.35 -6.10
N THR A 167 8.97 8.16 -5.12
CA THR A 167 7.63 7.60 -5.32
C THR A 167 6.76 8.46 -6.24
N PHE A 168 6.78 9.79 -6.08
CA PHE A 168 6.00 10.70 -6.92
C PHE A 168 6.54 10.74 -8.37
N GLU A 169 7.86 10.73 -8.54
CA GLU A 169 8.50 10.69 -9.85
C GLU A 169 8.19 9.38 -10.57
N GLU A 170 8.26 8.24 -9.86
CA GLU A 170 7.93 6.93 -10.40
C GLU A 170 6.45 6.85 -10.80
N LEU A 171 5.52 7.31 -9.93
CA LEU A 171 4.11 7.35 -10.28
C LEU A 171 3.87 8.23 -11.51
N ASN A 172 4.45 9.43 -11.56
CA ASN A 172 4.32 10.30 -12.72
C ASN A 172 4.85 9.63 -14.00
N TYR A 173 5.99 8.94 -13.93
CA TYR A 173 6.52 8.17 -15.06
C TYR A 173 5.53 7.08 -15.51
N LEU A 174 4.93 6.32 -14.59
CA LEU A 174 3.92 5.31 -14.92
C LEU A 174 2.66 5.92 -15.55
N LEU A 175 2.20 7.06 -15.04
CA LEU A 175 1.00 7.75 -15.54
C LEU A 175 1.20 8.33 -16.95
N VAL A 176 2.39 8.77 -17.27
CA VAL A 176 2.75 9.27 -18.61
C VAL A 176 2.85 8.11 -19.61
N ASN A 177 3.49 7.01 -19.23
CA ASN A 177 3.80 5.91 -20.14
C ASN A 177 2.67 4.88 -20.24
N ARG A 178 1.87 4.69 -19.19
CA ARG A 178 0.74 3.74 -19.08
C ARG A 178 1.02 2.38 -19.74
N PRO A 179 2.03 1.62 -19.25
CA PRO A 179 2.35 0.32 -19.83
C PRO A 179 1.12 -0.59 -19.79
N GLN A 180 0.90 -1.33 -20.87
CA GLN A 180 -0.25 -2.24 -20.99
C GLN A 180 -0.14 -3.48 -20.09
N THR A 181 1.08 -3.84 -19.71
CA THR A 181 1.36 -4.98 -18.84
C THR A 181 2.26 -4.52 -17.70
N ILE A 182 1.86 -4.85 -16.49
CA ILE A 182 2.63 -4.62 -15.27
C ILE A 182 2.99 -5.99 -14.71
N PRO A 183 4.29 -6.33 -14.58
CA PRO A 183 4.71 -7.58 -13.98
C PRO A 183 4.22 -7.71 -12.54
N TYR A 184 3.89 -8.91 -12.09
CA TYR A 184 3.36 -9.19 -10.75
C TYR A 184 4.34 -8.80 -9.63
N ASP A 185 5.63 -8.83 -9.92
CA ASP A 185 6.74 -8.49 -9.03
C ASP A 185 7.30 -7.07 -9.25
N ALA A 186 6.69 -6.28 -10.13
CA ALA A 186 7.02 -4.87 -10.23
C ALA A 186 6.61 -4.17 -8.93
N GLY A 187 7.56 -3.58 -8.24
CA GLY A 187 7.25 -2.65 -7.16
C GLY A 187 6.45 -1.49 -7.75
N LEU A 188 5.25 -1.25 -7.23
CA LEU A 188 4.45 -0.11 -7.66
C LEU A 188 4.56 1.02 -6.63
N PRO A 189 4.57 2.29 -7.07
CA PRO A 189 4.61 3.43 -6.16
C PRO A 189 3.53 3.33 -5.09
N PHE A 190 3.91 3.51 -3.83
CA PHE A 190 3.00 3.34 -2.71
C PHE A 190 3.34 4.26 -1.54
N ILE A 191 2.34 4.95 -1.05
CA ILE A 191 2.31 5.69 0.21
C ILE A 191 1.05 5.22 0.95
N PRO A 192 1.08 5.04 2.29
CA PRO A 192 2.15 5.35 3.24
C PRO A 192 3.30 4.32 3.20
N PHE A 193 4.50 4.74 3.60
CA PHE A 193 5.61 3.81 3.72
C PHE A 193 5.42 2.93 4.95
N TRP A 194 5.49 1.61 4.77
CA TRP A 194 5.45 0.63 5.84
C TRP A 194 6.81 -0.05 6.02
N ASN A 195 7.09 -0.48 7.24
CA ASN A 195 8.26 -1.31 7.53
C ASN A 195 8.04 -2.75 7.04
N ALA A 196 7.72 -2.90 5.78
CA ALA A 196 7.45 -4.17 5.11
C ALA A 196 7.65 -3.98 3.60
N GLY A 197 7.92 -5.07 2.87
CA GLY A 197 8.05 -5.06 1.41
C GLY A 197 6.73 -5.38 0.71
N GLN A 198 6.48 -4.72 -0.43
CA GLN A 198 5.45 -5.12 -1.37
C GLN A 198 5.84 -6.46 -1.98
N ILE A 199 5.02 -7.50 -1.82
CA ILE A 199 5.40 -8.86 -2.26
C ILE A 199 4.85 -9.22 -3.63
N PHE A 200 3.75 -8.62 -4.07
CA PHE A 200 3.17 -8.79 -5.40
C PHE A 200 2.22 -7.64 -5.73
N ASN A 201 1.82 -7.57 -7.00
CA ASN A 201 0.66 -6.81 -7.43
C ASN A 201 -0.28 -7.66 -8.28
N ALA A 202 -1.57 -7.36 -8.25
CA ALA A 202 -2.59 -7.95 -9.11
C ALA A 202 -3.66 -6.91 -9.44
N GLN A 203 -4.43 -7.15 -10.50
CA GLN A 203 -5.53 -6.27 -10.92
C GLN A 203 -5.08 -4.81 -11.14
N ALA A 204 -3.80 -4.58 -11.52
CA ALA A 204 -3.29 -3.23 -11.77
C ALA A 204 -4.02 -2.57 -12.95
N LYS A 205 -4.50 -1.33 -12.74
CA LYS A 205 -5.26 -0.58 -13.74
C LYS A 205 -5.07 0.92 -13.53
N PHE A 206 -4.81 1.65 -14.60
CA PHE A 206 -4.86 3.11 -14.58
C PHE A 206 -6.30 3.58 -14.50
N VAL A 207 -6.59 4.47 -13.56
CA VAL A 207 -7.92 5.05 -13.33
C VAL A 207 -7.78 6.55 -13.17
N ASP A 208 -8.47 7.30 -14.04
CA ASP A 208 -8.50 8.75 -13.95
C ASP A 208 -9.60 9.19 -12.98
N PHE A 209 -9.35 10.28 -12.25
CA PHE A 209 -10.35 10.97 -11.44
C PHE A 209 -10.56 12.40 -11.96
N LYS A 210 -11.58 13.12 -11.47
CA LYS A 210 -12.02 14.40 -12.07
C LYS A 210 -10.90 15.46 -12.17
N SER A 211 -9.90 15.42 -11.30
CA SER A 211 -8.80 16.39 -11.26
C SER A 211 -7.41 15.77 -11.34
N GLY A 212 -7.28 14.54 -11.84
CA GLY A 212 -5.98 13.88 -11.97
C GLY A 212 -6.09 12.44 -12.45
N SER A 213 -5.02 11.67 -12.22
CA SER A 213 -4.96 10.26 -12.62
C SER A 213 -4.12 9.45 -11.64
N GLY A 214 -4.29 8.13 -11.66
CA GLY A 214 -3.54 7.23 -10.80
C GLY A 214 -3.59 5.78 -11.29
N ILE A 215 -3.03 4.91 -10.47
CA ILE A 215 -3.04 3.46 -10.67
C ILE A 215 -3.68 2.81 -9.45
N ARG A 216 -4.60 1.88 -9.66
CA ARG A 216 -5.11 1.01 -8.63
C ARG A 216 -4.58 -0.40 -8.80
N PHE A 217 -4.36 -1.10 -7.70
CA PHE A 217 -3.93 -2.49 -7.71
C PHE A 217 -4.29 -3.18 -6.38
N LEU A 218 -4.20 -4.50 -6.37
CA LEU A 218 -4.22 -5.31 -5.16
C LEU A 218 -2.78 -5.64 -4.78
N SER A 219 -2.51 -5.67 -3.47
CA SER A 219 -1.20 -6.03 -2.96
C SER A 219 -1.29 -6.61 -1.56
N MET A 220 -0.16 -7.12 -1.08
CA MET A 220 0.11 -7.48 0.29
C MET A 220 1.53 -7.02 0.63
N TYR A 221 1.71 -6.49 1.84
CA TYR A 221 3.01 -6.13 2.38
C TYR A 221 3.39 -7.09 3.49
N ALA A 222 4.62 -7.56 3.48
CA ALA A 222 5.09 -8.52 4.46
C ALA A 222 6.56 -8.29 4.84
N GLN A 223 6.89 -8.66 6.09
CA GLN A 223 8.27 -8.71 6.61
C GLN A 223 8.88 -10.11 6.51
N ALA A 224 8.07 -11.10 6.17
CA ALA A 224 8.48 -12.47 6.02
C ALA A 224 7.63 -13.15 4.93
N VAL A 225 8.00 -14.38 4.57
CA VAL A 225 7.31 -15.17 3.56
C VAL A 225 6.04 -15.77 4.17
N TYR A 226 4.86 -15.31 3.71
CA TYR A 226 3.55 -15.79 4.11
C TYR A 226 2.68 -16.10 2.90
N PRO A 227 1.75 -17.07 3.00
CA PRO A 227 0.71 -17.24 2.00
C PRO A 227 -0.19 -16.00 1.93
N VAL A 228 -0.71 -15.73 0.74
CA VAL A 228 -1.65 -14.63 0.48
C VAL A 228 -3.05 -15.03 0.91
N ASP A 229 -3.74 -14.17 1.65
CA ASP A 229 -5.10 -14.37 2.13
C ASP A 229 -5.92 -13.08 2.16
N ASN A 230 -7.22 -13.20 2.41
CA ASN A 230 -8.14 -12.08 2.47
C ASN A 230 -7.93 -11.16 3.67
N TYR A 231 -7.33 -11.67 4.76
CA TYR A 231 -7.03 -10.85 5.93
C TYR A 231 -5.93 -9.82 5.65
N ASN A 232 -4.93 -10.20 4.83
CA ASN A 232 -3.73 -9.41 4.60
C ASN A 232 -3.72 -8.64 3.27
N ILE A 233 -4.50 -9.08 2.24
CA ILE A 233 -4.56 -8.32 0.99
C ILE A 233 -5.34 -7.03 1.17
N PHE A 234 -5.00 -6.05 0.36
CA PHE A 234 -5.73 -4.79 0.28
C PHE A 234 -5.80 -4.28 -1.15
N PHE A 235 -6.84 -3.49 -1.41
CA PHE A 235 -6.96 -2.64 -2.57
C PHE A 235 -6.26 -1.32 -2.29
N THR A 236 -5.48 -0.84 -3.24
CA THR A 236 -4.91 0.49 -3.17
C THR A 236 -5.11 1.27 -4.45
N TYR A 237 -5.19 2.58 -4.31
CA TYR A 237 -5.10 3.56 -5.39
C TYR A 237 -4.06 4.59 -5.04
N GLN A 238 -3.16 4.86 -5.97
CA GLN A 238 -2.10 5.84 -5.83
C GLN A 238 -2.24 6.83 -6.99
N GLY A 239 -2.57 8.08 -6.69
CA GLY A 239 -2.94 9.08 -7.68
C GLY A 239 -2.27 10.44 -7.48
N LEU A 240 -2.09 11.16 -8.58
CA LEU A 240 -1.60 12.54 -8.61
C LEU A 240 -2.66 13.47 -9.19
N SER A 241 -2.86 14.62 -8.57
CA SER A 241 -3.64 15.71 -9.18
C SER A 241 -2.94 16.21 -10.46
N ALA A 242 -3.72 16.74 -11.42
CA ALA A 242 -3.21 17.15 -12.72
C ALA A 242 -2.17 18.28 -12.63
N ASP A 243 -2.23 19.10 -11.59
CA ASP A 243 -1.27 20.13 -11.24
C ASP A 243 -0.09 19.64 -10.40
N HIS A 244 -0.08 18.33 -10.06
CA HIS A 244 0.89 17.68 -9.17
C HIS A 244 0.98 18.30 -7.76
N ALA A 245 -0.06 19.01 -7.32
CA ALA A 245 -0.08 19.61 -5.99
C ALA A 245 -0.40 18.60 -4.89
N TYR A 246 -1.20 17.56 -5.20
CA TYR A 246 -1.66 16.58 -4.24
C TYR A 246 -1.44 15.15 -4.72
N PHE A 247 -1.01 14.31 -3.79
CA PHE A 247 -0.98 12.87 -3.93
C PHE A 247 -2.13 12.25 -3.12
N ILE A 248 -2.88 11.34 -3.73
CA ILE A 248 -4.00 10.63 -3.11
C ILE A 248 -3.60 9.17 -2.95
N SER A 249 -3.56 8.70 -1.71
CA SER A 249 -3.40 7.29 -1.37
C SER A 249 -4.70 6.75 -0.82
N MET A 250 -5.16 5.63 -1.36
CA MET A 250 -6.28 4.88 -0.82
C MET A 250 -5.80 3.48 -0.45
N VAL A 251 -6.08 3.05 0.78
CA VAL A 251 -5.87 1.68 1.27
C VAL A 251 -7.20 1.19 1.79
N LEU A 252 -7.74 0.16 1.17
CA LEU A 252 -9.02 -0.41 1.57
C LEU A 252 -8.91 -1.94 1.69
N PRO A 253 -9.39 -2.55 2.78
CA PRO A 253 -9.58 -3.99 2.83
C PRO A 253 -10.41 -4.49 1.64
N ILE A 254 -10.04 -5.62 1.08
CA ILE A 254 -10.75 -6.27 -0.02
C ILE A 254 -10.68 -7.78 0.13
N ASN A 255 -11.79 -8.47 -0.17
CA ASN A 255 -11.83 -9.92 -0.23
C ASN A 255 -11.96 -10.40 -1.67
N SER A 256 -11.24 -11.44 -2.03
CA SER A 256 -11.42 -12.22 -3.26
C SER A 256 -12.06 -13.57 -2.93
N ALA A 257 -13.05 -13.96 -3.72
CA ALA A 257 -13.65 -15.29 -3.57
C ALA A 257 -12.66 -16.45 -3.87
N ALA A 258 -11.51 -16.15 -4.46
CA ALA A 258 -10.47 -17.12 -4.79
C ALA A 258 -9.46 -17.36 -3.65
N LEU A 259 -9.49 -16.53 -2.59
CA LEU A 259 -8.57 -16.63 -1.46
C LEU A 259 -9.29 -17.11 -0.18
N PRO A 260 -8.59 -17.84 0.71
CA PRO A 260 -9.10 -18.09 2.05
C PRO A 260 -9.16 -16.80 2.87
N MET A 261 -9.99 -16.75 3.94
CA MET A 261 -10.02 -15.62 4.87
C MET A 261 -8.67 -15.50 5.60
N HIS A 262 -8.19 -16.60 6.14
CA HIS A 262 -6.88 -16.75 6.76
C HIS A 262 -6.21 -17.96 6.13
N ALA A 263 -4.98 -17.77 5.63
CA ALA A 263 -4.21 -18.87 5.10
C ALA A 263 -3.62 -19.71 6.24
N GLU A 264 -3.53 -21.02 6.03
CA GLU A 264 -2.81 -21.91 6.94
C GLU A 264 -1.30 -21.76 6.73
N ASP A 265 -0.54 -21.92 7.82
CA ASP A 265 0.91 -21.96 7.74
C ASP A 265 1.36 -23.14 6.86
N PRO A 266 2.36 -22.95 5.97
CA PRO A 266 2.86 -24.03 5.15
C PRO A 266 3.40 -25.18 6.00
N ALA A 267 2.99 -26.42 5.69
CA ALA A 267 3.45 -27.61 6.40
C ALA A 267 4.98 -27.83 6.26
N ASP A 268 5.56 -27.40 5.15
CA ASP A 268 7.00 -27.35 4.90
C ASP A 268 7.35 -25.91 4.51
N TYR A 269 7.77 -25.14 5.49
CA TYR A 269 8.10 -23.73 5.31
C TYR A 269 9.34 -23.51 4.42
N GLU A 270 10.34 -24.41 4.50
CA GLU A 270 11.54 -24.31 3.65
C GLU A 270 11.21 -24.55 2.18
N ALA A 271 10.41 -25.57 1.89
CA ALA A 271 9.94 -25.83 0.54
C ALA A 271 9.08 -24.66 0.02
N PHE A 272 8.26 -24.04 0.88
CA PHE A 272 7.45 -22.87 0.52
C PHE A 272 8.32 -21.67 0.17
N ILE A 273 9.34 -21.33 0.98
CA ILE A 273 10.29 -20.26 0.68
C ILE A 273 10.93 -20.48 -0.70
N ASN A 274 11.39 -21.70 -1.00
CA ASN A 274 12.06 -22.03 -2.26
C ASN A 274 11.14 -21.89 -3.48
N SER A 275 9.82 -22.01 -3.30
CA SER A 275 8.81 -21.87 -4.35
C SER A 275 8.04 -20.54 -4.32
N PHE A 276 8.37 -19.63 -3.42
CA PHE A 276 7.55 -18.45 -3.12
C PHE A 276 7.32 -17.54 -4.32
N SER A 277 8.34 -17.31 -5.15
CA SER A 277 8.20 -16.50 -6.37
C SER A 277 7.19 -17.11 -7.35
N THR A 278 7.22 -18.44 -7.54
CA THR A 278 6.25 -19.15 -8.38
C THR A 278 4.85 -19.07 -7.78
N TYR A 279 4.72 -19.26 -6.47
CA TYR A 279 3.45 -19.11 -5.75
C TYR A 279 2.84 -17.71 -5.93
N LEU A 280 3.65 -16.65 -5.80
CA LEU A 280 3.17 -15.27 -6.01
C LEU A 280 2.76 -15.00 -7.46
N GLN A 281 3.52 -15.53 -8.44
CA GLN A 281 3.18 -15.44 -9.85
C GLN A 281 1.83 -16.10 -10.16
N GLU A 282 1.62 -17.30 -9.64
CA GLU A 282 0.37 -18.06 -9.81
C GLU A 282 -0.80 -17.35 -9.10
N THR A 283 -0.59 -16.86 -7.89
CA THR A 283 -1.59 -16.10 -7.12
C THR A 283 -1.98 -14.80 -7.83
N SER A 284 -1.01 -14.04 -8.34
CA SER A 284 -1.29 -12.83 -9.12
C SER A 284 -2.04 -13.16 -10.41
N ALA A 285 -1.64 -14.22 -11.13
CA ALA A 285 -2.34 -14.64 -12.35
C ALA A 285 -3.78 -15.07 -12.06
N MET A 286 -4.02 -15.80 -10.98
CA MET A 286 -5.35 -16.19 -10.52
C MET A 286 -6.21 -14.97 -10.20
N LEU A 287 -5.70 -14.03 -9.40
CA LEU A 287 -6.43 -12.79 -9.08
C LEU A 287 -6.69 -11.93 -10.32
N ASN A 288 -5.75 -11.86 -11.26
CA ASN A 288 -5.91 -11.12 -12.51
C ASN A 288 -6.98 -11.74 -13.45
N ALA A 289 -7.23 -13.05 -13.33
CA ALA A 289 -8.25 -13.73 -14.10
C ALA A 289 -9.66 -13.59 -13.52
N GLU A 290 -9.79 -13.14 -12.25
CA GLU A 290 -11.08 -12.93 -11.61
C GLU A 290 -11.81 -11.72 -12.19
N ALA A 291 -13.13 -11.89 -12.41
CA ALA A 291 -13.99 -10.77 -12.80
C ALA A 291 -14.14 -9.74 -11.64
N PRO A 292 -14.34 -8.45 -11.94
CA PRO A 292 -14.47 -7.40 -10.92
C PRO A 292 -15.50 -7.67 -9.83
N GLU A 293 -16.56 -8.42 -10.15
CA GLU A 293 -17.69 -8.79 -9.27
C GLU A 293 -17.32 -9.91 -8.28
N ARG A 294 -16.17 -10.57 -8.45
CA ARG A 294 -15.66 -11.61 -7.54
C ARG A 294 -14.96 -11.05 -6.32
N PHE A 295 -14.80 -9.75 -6.29
CA PHE A 295 -14.22 -9.03 -5.16
C PHE A 295 -15.31 -8.39 -4.30
N THR A 296 -15.03 -8.22 -3.03
CA THR A 296 -15.87 -7.49 -2.08
C THR A 296 -15.03 -6.44 -1.35
N PRO A 297 -15.31 -5.13 -1.49
CA PRO A 297 -16.22 -4.52 -2.46
C PRO A 297 -15.82 -4.84 -3.90
N THR A 298 -16.76 -4.76 -4.86
CA THR A 298 -16.42 -5.02 -6.26
C THR A 298 -15.46 -3.97 -6.80
N LEU A 299 -14.53 -4.37 -7.68
CA LEU A 299 -13.58 -3.44 -8.28
C LEU A 299 -14.27 -2.35 -9.09
N THR A 300 -15.41 -2.66 -9.72
CA THR A 300 -16.22 -1.67 -10.45
C THR A 300 -16.72 -0.55 -9.55
N VAL A 301 -17.14 -0.87 -8.33
CA VAL A 301 -17.60 0.11 -7.34
C VAL A 301 -16.43 0.98 -6.85
N LEU A 302 -15.29 0.39 -6.59
CA LEU A 302 -14.10 1.13 -6.17
C LEU A 302 -13.55 2.01 -7.31
N ASP A 303 -13.56 1.53 -8.55
CA ASP A 303 -13.21 2.33 -9.73
C ASP A 303 -14.15 3.55 -9.88
N ALA A 304 -15.46 3.37 -9.64
CA ALA A 304 -16.43 4.47 -9.68
C ALA A 304 -16.20 5.50 -8.55
N MET A 305 -15.86 5.03 -7.35
CA MET A 305 -15.50 5.90 -6.23
C MET A 305 -14.25 6.74 -6.58
N ILE A 306 -13.20 6.13 -7.16
CA ILE A 306 -12.01 6.84 -7.64
C ILE A 306 -12.39 7.88 -8.70
N ALA A 307 -13.17 7.48 -9.72
CA ALA A 307 -13.57 8.38 -10.81
C ALA A 307 -14.39 9.61 -10.32
N SER A 308 -15.02 9.50 -9.15
CA SER A 308 -15.77 10.61 -8.53
C SER A 308 -14.88 11.62 -7.80
N MET A 309 -13.64 11.24 -7.43
CA MET A 309 -12.72 12.07 -6.66
C MET A 309 -12.41 13.39 -7.37
N ARG A 310 -12.20 14.43 -6.57
CA ARG A 310 -11.83 15.74 -7.08
C ARG A 310 -11.08 16.57 -6.03
N ILE A 311 -9.99 17.21 -6.42
CA ILE A 311 -9.42 18.35 -5.70
C ILE A 311 -10.19 19.59 -6.15
N ILE A 312 -10.76 20.31 -5.19
CA ILE A 312 -11.49 21.56 -5.41
C ILE A 312 -10.49 22.71 -5.23
N PRO A 313 -10.49 23.72 -6.12
CA PRO A 313 -9.61 24.88 -6.03
C PRO A 313 -9.82 25.69 -4.73
#